data_014a0cb3dbb26059947fabfd28ce74ee
#
_entry.id   014a0cb3dbb26059947fabfd28ce74ee
#
_cell.length_a   1.000
_cell.length_b   1.000
_cell.length_c   1.000
_cell.angle_alpha   90.00
_cell.angle_beta   90.00
_cell.angle_gamma   90.00
#
_symmetry.space_group_name_H-M   'P 1'
#
loop_
_entity.id
_entity.type
_entity.pdbx_description
1 polymer ?
#
loop_
_entity_poly.entity_id
_entity_poly.type
_entity_poly.pdbx_seq_one_letter_code
_entity_poly.pdbx_strand_id
1 'polypeptide(L)'
;GEPARLPEVYDGGPAAGSPDPTTVGRRLSSVGEDFAAVRELVAPERFTAVSADGSEVDAWIMRPAGFEQGRRYPTLLNIHGGPYSQYDVGFFDEFQVFCGAGYAVVFSNPRGSSGRSEAWARAIRGTGEQNDGWGSVDYEDCMAVVDEAVRRFDFVDPDRLGVIGGSYGGFLTSWIVGRTDRFKAAVSERAVNNFDSQWGS
;
A
#
# COMPACT_ATOMS: atom_id res chain seq x y z
N GLY A 1 3.54 14.46 -0.28
CA GLY A 1 2.88 14.56 -1.60
C GLY A 1 1.37 14.65 -1.45
N GLU A 2 0.69 15.10 -2.48
CA GLU A 2 -0.76 15.09 -2.56
C GLU A 2 -1.21 13.85 -3.36
N PRO A 3 -2.27 13.13 -2.92
CA PRO A 3 -2.63 11.84 -3.51
C PRO A 3 -3.03 11.89 -4.99
N ALA A 4 -3.69 12.95 -5.39
CA ALA A 4 -4.20 13.14 -6.75
C ALA A 4 -3.42 14.23 -7.52
N ARG A 5 -2.16 14.43 -7.18
CA ARG A 5 -1.29 15.40 -7.83
C ARG A 5 0.11 14.83 -8.04
N LEU A 6 0.63 14.96 -9.24
CA LEU A 6 2.00 14.57 -9.53
C LEU A 6 2.99 15.46 -8.74
N PRO A 7 4.19 14.93 -8.44
CA PRO A 7 5.24 15.70 -7.80
C PRO A 7 5.60 16.95 -8.62
N GLU A 8 5.75 18.06 -7.92
CA GLU A 8 6.13 19.36 -8.51
C GLU A 8 7.29 19.96 -7.71
N VAL A 9 7.99 20.90 -8.32
CA VAL A 9 9.08 21.63 -7.68
C VAL A 9 8.52 22.85 -6.97
N TYR A 10 8.97 23.07 -5.73
CA TYR A 10 8.63 24.23 -4.93
C TYR A 10 9.92 24.92 -4.48
N ASP A 11 9.90 26.25 -4.26
CA ASP A 11 10.99 26.89 -3.56
C ASP A 11 10.99 26.40 -2.09
N GLY A 12 12.17 26.14 -1.53
CA GLY A 12 12.32 25.55 -0.18
C GLY A 12 12.04 26.52 0.97
N GLY A 13 11.52 27.72 0.69
CA GLY A 13 11.19 28.71 1.69
C GLY A 13 9.74 28.62 2.18
N PRO A 14 9.42 29.11 3.37
CA PRO A 14 8.03 29.33 3.76
C PRO A 14 7.39 30.30 2.76
N ALA A 15 6.10 30.09 2.46
CA ALA A 15 5.36 31.02 1.63
C ALA A 15 5.55 32.45 2.19
N ALA A 16 5.88 33.39 1.32
CA ALA A 16 6.19 34.76 1.75
C ALA A 16 5.05 35.33 2.61
N GLY A 17 5.37 35.65 3.86
CA GLY A 17 4.41 36.19 4.85
C GLY A 17 3.69 35.13 5.70
N SER A 18 3.98 33.83 5.55
CA SER A 18 3.43 32.80 6.43
C SER A 18 4.23 32.69 7.73
N PRO A 19 3.60 32.78 8.91
CA PRO A 19 4.24 32.49 10.18
C PRO A 19 4.43 30.98 10.42
N ASP A 20 3.84 30.13 9.60
CA ASP A 20 3.89 28.68 9.71
C ASP A 20 5.05 28.10 8.85
N PRO A 21 6.10 27.54 9.49
CA PRO A 21 7.23 26.97 8.78
C PRO A 21 6.89 25.71 7.97
N THR A 22 5.70 25.14 8.16
CA THR A 22 5.20 23.96 7.39
C THR A 22 4.51 24.39 6.09
N THR A 23 4.28 25.69 5.88
CA THR A 23 3.67 26.18 4.66
C THR A 23 4.62 25.95 3.49
N VAL A 24 4.17 25.15 2.54
CA VAL A 24 4.90 24.86 1.30
C VAL A 24 5.15 26.17 0.55
N GLY A 25 6.38 26.39 0.10
CA GLY A 25 6.77 27.56 -0.67
C GLY A 25 6.04 27.68 -2.02
N ARG A 26 6.40 28.71 -2.78
CA ARG A 26 5.79 28.93 -4.10
C ARG A 26 6.13 27.78 -5.06
N ARG A 27 5.09 27.24 -5.70
CA ARG A 27 5.25 26.25 -6.76
C ARG A 27 6.02 26.84 -7.96
N LEU A 28 7.02 26.12 -8.43
CA LEU A 28 7.92 26.53 -9.52
C LEU A 28 7.69 25.74 -10.81
N SER A 29 7.01 24.59 -10.76
CA SER A 29 6.72 23.79 -11.96
C SER A 29 5.25 23.38 -12.04
N SER A 30 4.82 23.00 -13.24
CA SER A 30 3.47 22.53 -13.55
C SER A 30 3.49 21.33 -14.50
N VAL A 31 4.52 20.49 -14.38
CA VAL A 31 4.80 19.39 -15.31
C VAL A 31 3.65 18.38 -15.34
N GLY A 32 2.98 18.16 -14.21
CA GLY A 32 1.89 17.20 -14.10
C GLY A 32 0.50 17.73 -14.45
N GLU A 33 0.32 19.02 -14.70
CA GLU A 33 -1.02 19.61 -14.89
C GLU A 33 -1.76 19.09 -16.11
N ASP A 34 -1.10 19.04 -17.25
CA ASP A 34 -1.72 18.56 -18.48
C ASP A 34 -2.12 17.08 -18.38
N PHE A 35 -1.29 16.29 -17.69
CA PHE A 35 -1.60 14.89 -17.39
C PHE A 35 -2.84 14.76 -16.51
N ALA A 36 -2.89 15.53 -15.41
CA ALA A 36 -3.98 15.48 -14.46
C ALA A 36 -5.30 16.03 -15.02
N ALA A 37 -5.23 17.03 -15.92
CA ALA A 37 -6.40 17.69 -16.50
C ALA A 37 -7.27 16.77 -17.37
N VAL A 38 -6.69 15.69 -17.91
CA VAL A 38 -7.37 14.76 -18.81
C VAL A 38 -7.60 13.38 -18.23
N ARG A 39 -7.39 13.20 -16.93
CA ARG A 39 -7.52 11.92 -16.22
C ARG A 39 -8.24 12.10 -14.89
N GLU A 40 -9.02 11.09 -14.53
CA GLU A 40 -9.58 10.98 -13.19
C GLU A 40 -8.54 10.34 -12.28
N LEU A 41 -7.93 11.16 -11.42
CA LEU A 41 -6.98 10.70 -10.41
C LEU A 41 -7.71 10.45 -9.09
N VAL A 42 -7.45 9.30 -8.49
CA VAL A 42 -8.14 8.84 -7.29
C VAL A 42 -7.26 9.06 -6.06
N ALA A 43 -7.84 9.59 -4.99
CA ALA A 43 -7.17 9.73 -3.71
C ALA A 43 -7.47 8.52 -2.80
N PRO A 44 -6.50 8.08 -1.98
CA PRO A 44 -6.72 7.02 -1.00
C PRO A 44 -7.56 7.52 0.19
N GLU A 45 -8.44 6.64 0.67
CA GLU A 45 -9.17 6.78 1.93
C GLU A 45 -8.45 5.97 3.00
N ARG A 46 -8.08 6.59 4.14
CA ARG A 46 -7.40 5.92 5.25
C ARG A 46 -8.38 5.14 6.11
N PHE A 47 -7.95 3.96 6.55
CA PHE A 47 -8.60 3.18 7.59
C PHE A 47 -7.57 2.49 8.48
N THR A 48 -8.01 1.91 9.59
CA THR A 48 -7.16 1.15 10.49
C THR A 48 -7.72 -0.26 10.59
N ALA A 49 -6.87 -1.26 10.42
CA ALA A 49 -7.18 -2.64 10.71
C ALA A 49 -6.57 -3.04 12.06
N VAL A 50 -7.15 -4.04 12.71
CA VAL A 50 -6.64 -4.58 13.98
C VAL A 50 -6.20 -6.02 13.75
N SER A 51 -4.92 -6.28 13.92
CA SER A 51 -4.31 -7.60 13.79
C SER A 51 -4.74 -8.52 14.95
N ALA A 52 -4.49 -9.82 14.82
CA ALA A 52 -4.94 -10.85 15.78
C ALA A 52 -4.43 -10.61 17.21
N ASP A 53 -3.27 -9.97 17.38
CA ASP A 53 -2.69 -9.62 18.66
C ASP A 53 -3.12 -8.25 19.21
N GLY A 54 -4.06 -7.57 18.53
CA GLY A 54 -4.54 -6.24 18.89
C GLY A 54 -3.70 -5.09 18.32
N SER A 55 -2.67 -5.36 17.54
CA SER A 55 -1.86 -4.32 16.88
C SER A 55 -2.67 -3.59 15.82
N GLU A 56 -2.65 -2.26 15.86
CA GLU A 56 -3.29 -1.42 14.84
C GLU A 56 -2.38 -1.29 13.61
N VAL A 57 -2.93 -1.53 12.43
CA VAL A 57 -2.24 -1.43 11.14
C VAL A 57 -2.83 -0.29 10.32
N ASP A 58 -1.99 0.66 9.94
CA ASP A 58 -2.38 1.73 9.03
C ASP A 58 -2.58 1.19 7.62
N ALA A 59 -3.73 1.47 7.05
CA ALA A 59 -4.12 1.02 5.72
C ALA A 59 -4.90 2.08 4.96
N TRP A 60 -4.92 1.94 3.65
CA TRP A 60 -5.64 2.81 2.73
C TRP A 60 -6.35 1.99 1.66
N ILE A 61 -7.43 2.55 1.16
CA ILE A 61 -8.16 2.01 0.02
C ILE A 61 -8.39 3.10 -1.02
N MET A 62 -8.20 2.76 -2.28
CA MET A 62 -8.56 3.60 -3.41
C MET A 62 -9.73 2.98 -4.16
N ARG A 63 -10.69 3.81 -4.52
CA ARG A 63 -11.83 3.38 -5.35
C ARG A 63 -11.40 3.28 -6.81
N PRO A 64 -12.06 2.45 -7.65
CA PRO A 64 -11.81 2.52 -9.08
C PRO A 64 -12.22 3.89 -9.64
N ALA A 65 -11.59 4.32 -10.71
CA ALA A 65 -12.05 5.47 -11.48
C ALA A 65 -13.46 5.20 -12.04
N GLY A 66 -14.30 6.23 -12.10
CA GLY A 66 -15.71 6.05 -12.46
C GLY A 66 -16.51 5.25 -11.43
N PHE A 67 -16.19 5.36 -10.15
CA PHE A 67 -16.87 4.64 -9.07
C PHE A 67 -18.39 4.87 -9.07
N GLU A 68 -19.15 3.79 -9.00
CA GLU A 68 -20.61 3.79 -8.91
C GLU A 68 -21.06 3.22 -7.54
N GLN A 69 -21.85 3.98 -6.81
CA GLN A 69 -22.37 3.52 -5.52
C GLN A 69 -23.24 2.27 -5.68
N GLY A 70 -23.08 1.29 -4.79
CA GLY A 70 -23.83 0.03 -4.80
C GLY A 70 -23.26 -1.05 -5.73
N ARG A 71 -22.22 -0.74 -6.50
CA ARG A 71 -21.50 -1.71 -7.32
C ARG A 71 -20.33 -2.30 -6.54
N ARG A 72 -20.08 -3.60 -6.67
CA ARG A 72 -18.89 -4.28 -6.13
C ARG A 72 -17.79 -4.39 -7.17
N TYR A 73 -16.56 -4.19 -6.73
CA TYR A 73 -15.38 -4.14 -7.59
C TYR A 73 -14.34 -5.19 -7.17
N PRO A 74 -13.64 -5.80 -8.14
CA PRO A 74 -12.48 -6.61 -7.84
C PRO A 74 -11.46 -5.74 -7.10
N THR A 75 -10.83 -6.32 -6.08
CA THR A 75 -9.97 -5.56 -5.18
C THR A 75 -8.58 -6.20 -5.09
N LEU A 76 -7.55 -5.38 -5.23
CA LEU A 76 -6.15 -5.79 -5.15
C LEU A 76 -5.57 -5.38 -3.80
N LEU A 77 -5.00 -6.35 -3.07
CA LEU A 77 -4.05 -6.07 -1.99
C LEU A 77 -2.70 -5.83 -2.63
N ASN A 78 -2.14 -4.63 -2.48
CA ASN A 78 -0.80 -4.30 -2.96
C ASN A 78 0.17 -4.23 -1.78
N ILE A 79 1.28 -4.99 -1.85
CA ILE A 79 2.27 -5.14 -0.78
C ILE A 79 3.59 -4.53 -1.24
N HIS A 80 4.08 -3.52 -0.49
CA HIS A 80 5.32 -2.84 -0.83
C HIS A 80 6.56 -3.73 -0.68
N GLY A 81 7.63 -3.36 -1.35
CA GLY A 81 8.95 -3.97 -1.19
C GLY A 81 9.67 -3.47 0.07
N GLY A 82 10.86 -3.96 0.28
CA GLY A 82 11.71 -3.63 1.42
C GLY A 82 12.15 -4.87 2.18
N PRO A 83 11.62 -5.21 3.37
CA PRO A 83 10.43 -4.69 4.08
C PRO A 83 10.57 -3.29 4.67
N TYR A 84 11.79 -2.82 4.94
CA TYR A 84 12.08 -1.51 5.57
C TYR A 84 11.79 -0.34 4.64
N SER A 85 10.58 -0.29 4.12
CA SER A 85 10.01 0.75 3.29
C SER A 85 8.60 1.06 3.78
N GLN A 86 7.90 1.92 3.09
CA GLN A 86 6.51 2.24 3.41
C GLN A 86 5.81 2.77 2.17
N TYR A 87 4.50 2.58 2.11
CA TYR A 87 3.64 3.39 1.27
C TYR A 87 3.31 4.70 1.98
N ASP A 88 3.12 5.74 1.21
CA ASP A 88 2.56 7.01 1.65
C ASP A 88 1.30 7.34 0.84
N VAL A 89 0.71 8.50 1.10
CA VAL A 89 -0.48 8.97 0.39
C VAL A 89 -0.15 9.81 -0.84
N GLY A 90 1.12 9.87 -1.25
CA GLY A 90 1.55 10.57 -2.47
C GLY A 90 1.02 9.90 -3.73
N PHE A 91 1.16 10.61 -4.86
CA PHE A 91 0.83 10.05 -6.16
C PHE A 91 1.70 8.81 -6.44
N PHE A 92 1.04 7.69 -6.72
CA PHE A 92 1.67 6.44 -7.13
C PHE A 92 0.99 5.95 -8.40
N ASP A 93 1.72 5.94 -9.49
CA ASP A 93 1.20 5.70 -10.84
C ASP A 93 0.59 4.30 -11.01
N GLU A 94 1.22 3.28 -10.43
CA GLU A 94 0.72 1.90 -10.48
C GLU A 94 -0.71 1.80 -9.89
N PHE A 95 -0.96 2.45 -8.74
CA PHE A 95 -2.29 2.45 -8.13
C PHE A 95 -3.31 3.18 -9.00
N GLN A 96 -2.91 4.28 -9.65
CA GLN A 96 -3.79 5.00 -10.58
C GLN A 96 -4.14 4.15 -11.81
N VAL A 97 -3.17 3.36 -12.31
CA VAL A 97 -3.40 2.42 -13.42
C VAL A 97 -4.40 1.34 -13.01
N PHE A 98 -4.26 0.74 -11.83
CA PHE A 98 -5.22 -0.25 -11.34
C PHE A 98 -6.61 0.34 -11.13
N CYS A 99 -6.70 1.53 -10.52
CA CYS A 99 -7.99 2.22 -10.37
C CYS A 99 -8.62 2.54 -11.73
N GLY A 100 -7.82 2.99 -12.70
CA GLY A 100 -8.27 3.24 -14.08
C GLY A 100 -8.72 1.97 -14.82
N ALA A 101 -8.19 0.81 -14.44
CA ALA A 101 -8.61 -0.49 -14.96
C ALA A 101 -9.85 -1.07 -14.26
N GLY A 102 -10.43 -0.35 -13.28
CA GLY A 102 -11.65 -0.74 -12.61
C GLY A 102 -11.46 -1.59 -11.34
N TYR A 103 -10.25 -1.64 -10.79
CA TYR A 103 -9.97 -2.29 -9.50
C TYR A 103 -10.06 -1.28 -8.35
N ALA A 104 -10.53 -1.73 -7.20
CA ALA A 104 -10.19 -1.09 -5.94
C ALA A 104 -8.78 -1.55 -5.52
N VAL A 105 -8.02 -0.66 -4.88
CA VAL A 105 -6.65 -0.96 -4.43
C VAL A 105 -6.56 -0.75 -2.93
N VAL A 106 -6.17 -1.80 -2.20
CA VAL A 106 -5.89 -1.77 -0.77
C VAL A 106 -4.39 -1.88 -0.57
N PHE A 107 -3.83 -1.02 0.25
CA PHE A 107 -2.42 -1.06 0.62
C PHE A 107 -2.23 -0.65 2.08
N SER A 108 -1.13 -1.08 2.68
CA SER A 108 -0.87 -0.87 4.11
C SER A 108 0.63 -0.84 4.40
N ASN A 109 0.94 -0.47 5.65
CA ASN A 109 2.29 -0.56 6.21
C ASN A 109 2.28 -1.58 7.36
N PRO A 110 2.36 -2.90 7.05
CA PRO A 110 2.38 -3.95 8.05
C PRO A 110 3.64 -3.88 8.92
N ARG A 111 3.69 -4.67 9.98
CA ARG A 111 4.93 -4.83 10.77
C ARG A 111 6.08 -5.24 9.86
N GLY A 112 7.25 -4.65 10.08
CA GLY A 112 8.41 -4.69 9.17
C GLY A 112 8.60 -3.40 8.38
N SER A 113 7.55 -2.60 8.20
CA SER A 113 7.62 -1.32 7.49
C SER A 113 8.34 -0.25 8.29
N SER A 114 8.89 0.76 7.59
CA SER A 114 9.42 1.98 8.19
C SER A 114 8.31 2.98 8.55
N GLY A 115 8.69 4.14 9.07
CA GLY A 115 7.80 5.30 9.26
C GLY A 115 6.97 5.31 10.54
N ARG A 116 6.90 4.24 11.33
CA ARG A 116 6.13 4.20 12.59
C ARG A 116 7.04 4.18 13.83
N SER A 117 7.79 3.09 14.03
CA SER A 117 8.75 2.96 15.13
C SER A 117 9.79 1.90 14.81
N GLU A 118 10.92 1.91 15.54
CA GLU A 118 11.93 0.86 15.44
C GLU A 118 11.39 -0.52 15.81
N ALA A 119 10.57 -0.61 16.85
CA ALA A 119 9.93 -1.87 17.26
C ALA A 119 9.03 -2.42 16.16
N TRP A 120 8.25 -1.57 15.49
CA TRP A 120 7.44 -1.95 14.33
C TRP A 120 8.28 -2.49 13.18
N ALA A 121 9.34 -1.77 12.82
CA ALA A 121 10.24 -2.16 11.73
C ALA A 121 11.00 -3.47 12.03
N ARG A 122 11.30 -3.75 13.30
CA ARG A 122 12.04 -4.94 13.72
C ARG A 122 11.19 -6.17 14.00
N ALA A 123 9.87 -6.04 14.00
CA ALA A 123 8.95 -7.11 14.40
C ALA A 123 9.08 -8.40 13.56
N ILE A 124 9.62 -8.30 12.35
CA ILE A 124 9.84 -9.44 11.43
C ILE A 124 11.31 -9.73 11.16
N ARG A 125 12.21 -9.31 12.07
CA ARG A 125 13.66 -9.50 11.92
C ARG A 125 14.17 -10.87 12.35
N GLY A 126 13.35 -11.63 13.04
CA GLY A 126 13.72 -12.93 13.59
C GLY A 126 13.82 -14.05 12.58
N THR A 127 13.98 -15.25 13.08
CA THR A 127 14.11 -16.48 12.26
C THR A 127 12.76 -17.09 11.85
N GLY A 128 11.65 -16.56 12.38
CA GLY A 128 10.31 -17.12 12.22
C GLY A 128 9.94 -18.18 13.26
N GLU A 129 10.89 -18.68 14.07
CA GLU A 129 10.62 -19.69 15.09
C GLU A 129 9.68 -19.19 16.19
N GLN A 130 9.72 -17.89 16.49
CA GLN A 130 8.88 -17.21 17.47
C GLN A 130 7.80 -16.34 16.82
N ASN A 131 7.42 -16.63 15.58
CA ASN A 131 6.53 -15.80 14.79
C ASN A 131 7.04 -14.36 14.60
N ASP A 132 8.33 -14.21 14.36
CA ASP A 132 9.06 -12.94 14.29
C ASP A 132 9.87 -12.76 12.99
N GLY A 133 9.76 -13.69 12.05
CA GLY A 133 10.38 -13.64 10.72
C GLY A 133 9.42 -13.16 9.63
N TRP A 134 9.91 -13.07 8.42
CA TRP A 134 9.09 -12.77 7.24
C TRP A 134 7.98 -13.81 7.05
N GLY A 135 6.77 -13.36 6.78
CA GLY A 135 5.59 -14.23 6.65
C GLY A 135 4.97 -14.64 7.98
N SER A 136 5.31 -13.95 9.05
CA SER A 136 4.77 -14.12 10.40
C SER A 136 3.69 -13.06 10.70
N VAL A 137 3.99 -12.14 11.61
CA VAL A 137 3.05 -11.06 11.99
C VAL A 137 2.71 -10.09 10.86
N ASP A 138 3.59 -9.93 9.88
CA ASP A 138 3.35 -9.18 8.65
C ASP A 138 2.26 -9.83 7.77
N TYR A 139 2.23 -11.16 7.70
CA TYR A 139 1.15 -11.90 7.06
C TYR A 139 -0.18 -11.67 7.80
N GLU A 140 -0.19 -11.78 9.13
CA GLU A 140 -1.38 -11.55 9.94
C GLU A 140 -1.92 -10.12 9.76
N ASP A 141 -1.04 -9.14 9.71
CA ASP A 141 -1.37 -7.74 9.44
C ASP A 141 -2.03 -7.55 8.07
N CYS A 142 -1.46 -8.16 7.03
CA CYS A 142 -2.03 -8.10 5.68
C CYS A 142 -3.42 -8.76 5.62
N MET A 143 -3.62 -9.88 6.31
CA MET A 143 -4.92 -10.55 6.35
C MET A 143 -5.96 -9.71 7.11
N ALA A 144 -5.58 -9.12 8.24
CA ALA A 144 -6.44 -8.22 8.99
C ALA A 144 -6.85 -6.99 8.17
N VAL A 145 -5.95 -6.43 7.38
CA VAL A 145 -6.24 -5.31 6.47
C VAL A 145 -7.27 -5.69 5.42
N VAL A 146 -7.16 -6.86 4.81
CA VAL A 146 -8.14 -7.34 3.83
C VAL A 146 -9.49 -7.63 4.50
N ASP A 147 -9.49 -8.23 5.69
CA ASP A 147 -10.73 -8.50 6.45
C ASP A 147 -11.47 -7.21 6.78
N GLU A 148 -10.75 -6.21 7.25
CA GLU A 148 -11.33 -4.91 7.56
C GLU A 148 -11.83 -4.18 6.30
N ALA A 149 -11.09 -4.26 5.19
CA ALA A 149 -11.52 -3.68 3.92
C ALA A 149 -12.85 -4.31 3.43
N VAL A 150 -12.97 -5.63 3.47
CA VAL A 150 -14.20 -6.36 3.10
C VAL A 150 -15.37 -6.01 4.04
N ARG A 151 -15.09 -5.89 5.34
CA ARG A 151 -16.11 -5.59 6.35
C ARG A 151 -16.64 -4.16 6.23
N ARG A 152 -15.75 -3.20 5.98
CA ARG A 152 -16.01 -1.76 6.06
C ARG A 152 -16.56 -1.17 4.77
N PHE A 153 -16.08 -1.65 3.64
CA PHE A 153 -16.37 -1.06 2.33
C PHE A 153 -17.27 -2.00 1.51
N ASP A 154 -18.51 -1.64 1.36
CA ASP A 154 -19.56 -2.42 0.65
C ASP A 154 -19.26 -2.65 -0.83
N PHE A 155 -18.39 -1.82 -1.41
CA PHE A 155 -17.94 -1.94 -2.79
C PHE A 155 -16.79 -2.95 -2.99
N VAL A 156 -16.15 -3.45 -1.95
CA VAL A 156 -15.16 -4.52 -2.03
C VAL A 156 -15.86 -5.85 -2.31
N ASP A 157 -15.46 -6.53 -3.37
CA ASP A 157 -16.00 -7.85 -3.70
C ASP A 157 -15.12 -8.96 -3.08
N PRO A 158 -15.61 -9.66 -2.04
CA PRO A 158 -14.83 -10.70 -1.35
C PRO A 158 -14.53 -11.91 -2.24
N ASP A 159 -15.31 -12.12 -3.31
CA ASP A 159 -15.12 -13.23 -4.24
C ASP A 159 -14.14 -12.93 -5.38
N ARG A 160 -13.71 -11.67 -5.49
CA ARG A 160 -12.79 -11.18 -6.53
C ARG A 160 -11.60 -10.42 -5.94
N LEU A 161 -10.90 -11.06 -4.99
CA LEU A 161 -9.69 -10.53 -4.40
C LEU A 161 -8.45 -10.97 -5.19
N GLY A 162 -7.53 -10.06 -5.41
CA GLY A 162 -6.19 -10.33 -5.94
C GLY A 162 -5.12 -9.83 -4.97
N VAL A 163 -3.92 -10.38 -5.06
CA VAL A 163 -2.75 -9.95 -4.29
C VAL A 163 -1.56 -9.73 -5.22
N ILE A 164 -0.86 -8.62 -5.02
CA ILE A 164 0.30 -8.25 -5.82
C ILE A 164 1.37 -7.61 -4.95
N GLY A 165 2.62 -7.86 -5.26
CA GLY A 165 3.73 -7.20 -4.60
C GLY A 165 5.06 -7.48 -5.25
N GLY A 166 6.01 -6.57 -5.07
CA GLY A 166 7.36 -6.65 -5.62
C GLY A 166 8.43 -6.85 -4.54
N SER A 167 9.50 -7.57 -4.86
CA SER A 167 10.63 -7.82 -3.96
C SER A 167 10.19 -8.54 -2.68
N TYR A 168 10.34 -7.96 -1.50
CA TYR A 168 9.73 -8.47 -0.28
C TYR A 168 8.20 -8.65 -0.42
N GLY A 169 7.50 -7.69 -1.02
CA GLY A 169 6.06 -7.83 -1.29
C GLY A 169 5.75 -9.01 -2.21
N GLY A 170 6.66 -9.32 -3.16
CA GLY A 170 6.57 -10.53 -3.99
C GLY A 170 6.75 -11.81 -3.19
N PHE A 171 7.71 -11.85 -2.26
CA PHE A 171 7.83 -12.94 -1.29
C PHE A 171 6.54 -13.13 -0.51
N LEU A 172 6.01 -12.06 0.10
CA LEU A 172 4.81 -12.15 0.92
C LEU A 172 3.58 -12.52 0.09
N THR A 173 3.49 -12.08 -1.17
CA THR A 173 2.47 -12.55 -2.13
C THR A 173 2.54 -14.07 -2.33
N SER A 174 3.74 -14.62 -2.58
CA SER A 174 3.95 -16.08 -2.73
C SER A 174 3.62 -16.83 -1.44
N TRP A 175 3.97 -16.26 -0.29
CA TRP A 175 3.69 -16.81 1.03
C TRP A 175 2.19 -16.88 1.31
N ILE A 176 1.45 -15.81 1.00
CA ILE A 176 0.00 -15.71 1.17
C ILE A 176 -0.72 -16.79 0.37
N VAL A 177 -0.43 -16.92 -0.93
CA VAL A 177 -1.14 -17.89 -1.78
C VAL A 177 -0.82 -19.35 -1.44
N GLY A 178 0.29 -19.59 -0.75
CA GLY A 178 0.61 -20.91 -0.18
C GLY A 178 -0.17 -21.23 1.11
N ARG A 179 -0.90 -20.28 1.70
CA ARG A 179 -1.60 -20.41 2.99
C ARG A 179 -3.10 -20.22 2.93
N THR A 180 -3.61 -19.59 1.88
CA THR A 180 -5.04 -19.33 1.72
C THR A 180 -5.43 -19.33 0.23
N ASP A 181 -6.63 -19.78 -0.06
CA ASP A 181 -7.27 -19.79 -1.38
C ASP A 181 -8.18 -18.57 -1.62
N ARG A 182 -8.13 -17.60 -0.71
CA ARG A 182 -8.94 -16.39 -0.70
C ARG A 182 -8.75 -15.54 -1.97
N PHE A 183 -7.52 -15.44 -2.45
CA PHE A 183 -7.18 -14.63 -3.62
C PHE A 183 -7.34 -15.43 -4.91
N LYS A 184 -8.05 -14.83 -5.89
CA LYS A 184 -8.33 -15.47 -7.19
C LYS A 184 -7.24 -15.23 -8.22
N ALA A 185 -6.38 -14.25 -7.98
CA ALA A 185 -5.21 -13.94 -8.78
C ALA A 185 -4.07 -13.45 -7.89
N ALA A 186 -2.85 -13.73 -8.29
CA ALA A 186 -1.65 -13.25 -7.59
C ALA A 186 -0.57 -12.87 -8.60
N VAL A 187 0.14 -11.77 -8.32
CA VAL A 187 1.31 -11.34 -9.08
C VAL A 187 2.48 -11.17 -8.13
N SER A 188 3.40 -12.13 -8.12
CA SER A 188 4.63 -12.10 -7.33
C SER A 188 5.76 -11.59 -8.21
N GLU A 189 6.08 -10.30 -8.10
CA GLU A 189 7.10 -9.65 -8.92
C GLU A 189 8.47 -9.69 -8.24
N ARG A 190 9.53 -10.01 -9.02
CA ARG A 190 10.94 -9.91 -8.57
C ARG A 190 11.13 -10.37 -7.11
N ALA A 191 10.45 -11.46 -6.74
CA ALA A 191 10.33 -11.93 -5.38
C ALA A 191 11.62 -12.57 -4.85
N VAL A 192 11.89 -12.39 -3.57
CA VAL A 192 12.94 -13.08 -2.84
C VAL A 192 12.36 -14.40 -2.30
N ASN A 193 12.21 -15.41 -3.17
CA ASN A 193 11.62 -16.71 -2.79
C ASN A 193 12.64 -17.73 -2.32
N ASN A 194 13.93 -17.46 -2.49
CA ASN A 194 15.02 -18.35 -2.07
C ASN A 194 16.11 -17.53 -1.38
N PHE A 195 16.20 -17.67 -0.07
CA PHE A 195 17.17 -16.92 0.75
C PHE A 195 18.61 -17.40 0.55
N ASP A 196 18.84 -18.66 0.19
CA ASP A 196 20.19 -19.18 -0.10
C ASP A 196 20.75 -18.50 -1.35
N SER A 197 19.93 -18.32 -2.36
CA SER A 197 20.31 -17.57 -3.57
C SER A 197 20.56 -16.07 -3.26
N GLN A 198 19.76 -15.50 -2.39
CA GLN A 198 19.92 -14.09 -1.96
C GLN A 198 21.21 -13.86 -1.19
N TRP A 199 21.64 -14.84 -0.38
CA TRP A 199 22.86 -14.74 0.43
C TRP A 199 24.13 -14.70 -0.43
N GLY A 200 24.11 -15.31 -1.60
CA GLY A 200 25.26 -15.43 -2.51
C GLY A 200 25.33 -14.38 -3.64
N SER A 201 24.44 -13.40 -3.66
CA SER A 201 24.32 -12.41 -4.72
C SER A 201 24.75 -10.99 -4.31
#